data_a81ff92c1efb07fe3f910daa6dcc0639
#
_entry.id   a81ff92c1efb07fe3f910daa6dcc0639
#
_cell.length_a   1.000
_cell.length_b   1.000
_cell.length_c   1.000
_cell.angle_alpha   90.00
_cell.angle_beta   90.00
_cell.angle_gamma   90.00
#
_symmetry.space_group_name_H-M   'P 1'
#
loop_
_entity.id
_entity.type
_entity.pdbx_description
1 polymer ?
#
loop_
_entity_poly.entity_id
_entity_poly.type
_entity_poly.pdbx_seq_one_letter_code
_entity_poly.pdbx_strand_id
1 'polypeptide(L)'
;LSAMLVLAVLIVQIQARLPLMLLFVISIVVSGRYLWWRCTTTISPDSWIEIVLGLILLAAEIYAFLVMVLGYFQVCWVLDRKPAPLPADRSTWPHVDIFIPTYNESLDVIKPTVFAALNLDWPKEKLHVYLLDDGSRPAFADFMREVGAGYIKRKEHNHAKAGNINHAMTVTNGEFITIFDCDHVPSCDFLLKTMGWLVANPKIALVQTPHHFYSPDPFEKNMHLERAMPIENALFHDFIQKGNDTWNATMFCGSSAVMRRKALEEVGGIAVETVTEDAHTSLKLNRRGWSSAFIDTPVA
;
A
#
# COMPACT_ATOMS: atom_id res chain seq x y z
N LEU A 1 30.01 -18.96 9.89
CA LEU A 1 29.11 -18.23 8.97
C LEU A 1 28.04 -19.17 8.40
N SER A 2 28.42 -20.35 7.86
CA SER A 2 27.49 -21.31 7.24
C SER A 2 26.42 -21.84 8.20
N ALA A 3 26.77 -22.17 9.45
CA ALA A 3 25.82 -22.64 10.46
C ALA A 3 24.80 -21.55 10.85
N MET A 4 25.21 -20.28 10.91
CA MET A 4 24.33 -19.15 11.17
C MET A 4 23.36 -18.91 9.99
N LEU A 5 23.84 -19.09 8.75
CA LEU A 5 22.99 -18.96 7.56
C LEU A 5 21.93 -20.07 7.49
N VAL A 6 22.31 -21.31 7.79
CA VAL A 6 21.38 -22.45 7.86
C VAL A 6 20.37 -22.24 8.99
N LEU A 7 20.81 -21.78 10.16
CA LEU A 7 19.93 -21.46 11.27
C LEU A 7 18.96 -20.32 10.91
N ALA A 8 19.43 -19.28 10.23
CA ALA A 8 18.61 -18.17 9.75
C ALA A 8 17.52 -18.66 8.76
N VAL A 9 17.89 -19.50 7.79
CA VAL A 9 16.93 -20.09 6.84
C VAL A 9 15.91 -20.97 7.54
N LEU A 10 16.32 -21.80 8.49
CA LEU A 10 15.41 -22.63 9.28
C LEU A 10 14.45 -21.80 10.14
N ILE A 11 14.92 -20.70 10.70
CA ILE A 11 14.13 -19.79 11.53
C ILE A 11 13.09 -19.04 10.68
N VAL A 12 13.46 -18.58 9.49
CA VAL A 12 12.53 -17.93 8.55
C VAL A 12 11.42 -18.89 8.09
N GLN A 13 11.73 -20.17 7.91
CA GLN A 13 10.73 -21.18 7.55
C GLN A 13 9.70 -21.46 8.67
N ILE A 14 10.04 -21.20 9.94
CA ILE A 14 9.16 -21.51 11.09
C ILE A 14 8.07 -20.46 11.29
N GLN A 15 8.14 -19.30 10.64
CA GLN A 15 7.19 -18.16 10.79
C GLN A 15 6.82 -17.82 12.25
N ALA A 16 7.67 -18.21 13.20
CA ALA A 16 7.44 -17.98 14.63
C ALA A 16 8.07 -16.65 15.07
N ARG A 17 7.36 -15.89 15.88
CA ARG A 17 7.79 -14.54 16.33
C ARG A 17 9.10 -14.57 17.13
N LEU A 18 9.26 -15.52 18.05
CA LEU A 18 10.45 -15.59 18.89
C LEU A 18 11.75 -15.82 18.11
N PRO A 19 11.83 -16.77 17.16
CA PRO A 19 12.99 -16.91 16.31
C PRO A 19 13.32 -15.66 15.49
N LEU A 20 12.30 -14.96 14.97
CA LEU A 20 12.50 -13.73 14.22
C LEU A 20 13.09 -12.62 15.10
N MET A 21 12.56 -12.42 16.31
CA MET A 21 13.11 -11.48 17.28
C MET A 21 14.55 -11.82 17.68
N LEU A 22 14.87 -13.10 17.84
CA LEU A 22 16.23 -13.54 18.12
C LEU A 22 17.18 -13.18 16.98
N LEU A 23 16.75 -13.37 15.72
CA LEU A 23 17.53 -12.94 14.55
C LEU A 23 17.78 -11.43 14.54
N PHE A 24 16.78 -10.62 14.86
CA PHE A 24 16.94 -9.17 14.96
C PHE A 24 17.97 -8.79 16.03
N VAL A 25 17.89 -9.40 17.21
CA VAL A 25 18.85 -9.16 18.29
C VAL A 25 20.26 -9.56 17.86
N ILE A 26 20.45 -10.74 17.29
CA ILE A 26 21.74 -11.20 16.78
C ILE A 26 22.28 -10.25 15.72
N SER A 27 21.46 -9.84 14.77
CA SER A 27 21.85 -8.90 13.72
C SER A 27 22.29 -7.55 14.29
N ILE A 28 21.54 -6.99 15.25
CA ILE A 28 21.89 -5.74 15.93
C ILE A 28 23.23 -5.87 16.66
N VAL A 29 23.45 -6.98 17.40
CA VAL A 29 24.69 -7.21 18.15
C VAL A 29 25.89 -7.34 17.19
N VAL A 30 25.76 -8.11 16.12
CA VAL A 30 26.83 -8.31 15.14
C VAL A 30 27.17 -7.00 14.41
N SER A 31 26.15 -6.26 13.99
CA SER A 31 26.32 -4.95 13.32
C SER A 31 26.86 -3.88 14.27
N GLY A 32 26.42 -3.88 15.52
CA GLY A 32 26.96 -3.00 16.57
C GLY A 32 28.44 -3.30 16.88
N ARG A 33 28.82 -4.59 16.93
CA ARG A 33 30.23 -5.00 17.06
C ARG A 33 31.07 -4.51 15.86
N TYR A 34 30.53 -4.61 14.63
CA TYR A 34 31.18 -4.09 13.44
C TYR A 34 31.40 -2.57 13.55
N LEU A 35 30.38 -1.80 13.92
CA LEU A 35 30.49 -0.35 14.11
C LEU A 35 31.50 0.02 15.19
N TRP A 36 31.51 -0.72 16.30
CA TRP A 36 32.51 -0.52 17.36
C TRP A 36 33.93 -0.69 16.82
N TRP A 37 34.22 -1.79 16.09
CA TRP A 37 35.52 -2.00 15.45
C TRP A 37 35.82 -0.89 14.44
N ARG A 38 34.86 -0.47 13.67
CA ARG A 38 34.95 0.59 12.68
C ARG A 38 35.40 1.92 13.34
N CYS A 39 34.75 2.31 14.42
CA CYS A 39 35.05 3.54 15.17
C CYS A 39 36.44 3.50 15.85
N THR A 40 36.86 2.32 16.34
CA THR A 40 38.06 2.23 17.21
C THR A 40 39.32 1.84 16.46
N THR A 41 39.21 1.26 15.25
CA THR A 41 40.40 0.60 14.62
C THR A 41 40.66 1.09 13.19
N THR A 42 39.66 1.60 12.46
CA THR A 42 39.80 1.82 11.02
C THR A 42 39.93 3.28 10.59
N ILE A 43 39.83 4.22 11.50
CA ILE A 43 40.06 5.64 11.21
C ILE A 43 41.57 5.88 11.32
N SER A 44 42.27 5.95 10.17
CA SER A 44 43.68 6.24 10.11
C SER A 44 43.92 7.75 10.14
N PRO A 45 44.84 8.25 10.98
CA PRO A 45 45.18 9.67 11.03
C PRO A 45 46.23 10.09 10.00
N ASP A 46 46.61 9.22 9.04
CA ASP A 46 47.81 9.42 8.21
C ASP A 46 47.67 10.56 7.19
N SER A 47 46.43 10.89 6.79
CA SER A 47 46.11 11.99 5.87
C SER A 47 44.79 12.64 6.24
N TRP A 48 44.73 13.99 6.13
CA TRP A 48 43.45 14.72 6.37
C TRP A 48 42.35 14.29 5.42
N ILE A 49 42.69 13.93 4.16
CA ILE A 49 41.74 13.44 3.16
C ILE A 49 41.14 12.11 3.61
N GLU A 50 41.98 11.19 4.10
CA GLU A 50 41.53 9.89 4.62
C GLU A 50 40.64 10.03 5.84
N ILE A 51 40.95 10.96 6.74
CA ILE A 51 40.09 11.28 7.90
C ILE A 51 38.74 11.76 7.42
N VAL A 52 38.67 12.72 6.49
CA VAL A 52 37.40 13.29 6.00
C VAL A 52 36.55 12.22 5.31
N LEU A 53 37.14 11.47 4.39
CA LEU A 53 36.43 10.39 3.67
C LEU A 53 36.02 9.25 4.62
N GLY A 54 36.90 8.90 5.57
CA GLY A 54 36.57 7.92 6.61
C GLY A 54 35.44 8.29 7.51
N LEU A 55 35.34 9.59 7.90
CA LEU A 55 34.23 10.10 8.71
C LEU A 55 32.91 10.16 7.92
N ILE A 56 32.97 10.54 6.63
CA ILE A 56 31.78 10.52 5.76
C ILE A 56 31.24 9.08 5.63
N LEU A 57 32.14 8.13 5.36
CA LEU A 57 31.78 6.72 5.26
C LEU A 57 31.20 6.20 6.59
N LEU A 58 31.85 6.51 7.73
CA LEU A 58 31.35 6.13 9.05
C LEU A 58 29.97 6.70 9.35
N ALA A 59 29.72 7.96 8.97
CA ALA A 59 28.40 8.57 9.13
C ALA A 59 27.31 7.83 8.31
N ALA A 60 27.65 7.42 7.08
CA ALA A 60 26.76 6.62 6.25
C ALA A 60 26.51 5.23 6.85
N GLU A 61 27.52 4.57 7.41
CA GLU A 61 27.40 3.27 8.08
C GLU A 61 26.53 3.37 9.36
N ILE A 62 26.71 4.42 10.17
CA ILE A 62 25.87 4.68 11.34
C ILE A 62 24.42 4.93 10.92
N TYR A 63 24.20 5.71 9.87
CA TYR A 63 22.86 5.94 9.32
C TYR A 63 22.21 4.63 8.88
N ALA A 64 22.93 3.78 8.12
CA ALA A 64 22.43 2.48 7.69
C ALA A 64 22.08 1.56 8.88
N PHE A 65 22.92 1.56 9.93
CA PHE A 65 22.64 0.81 11.15
C PHE A 65 21.37 1.30 11.86
N LEU A 66 21.18 2.61 11.99
CA LEU A 66 19.99 3.19 12.59
C LEU A 66 18.74 2.84 11.79
N VAL A 67 18.77 2.95 10.46
CA VAL A 67 17.68 2.56 9.58
C VAL A 67 17.33 1.07 9.74
N MET A 68 18.35 0.20 9.82
CA MET A 68 18.17 -1.23 10.05
C MET A 68 17.47 -1.50 11.41
N VAL A 69 17.90 -0.85 12.49
CA VAL A 69 17.31 -1.01 13.82
C VAL A 69 15.86 -0.51 13.83
N LEU A 70 15.59 0.64 13.21
CA LEU A 70 14.23 1.17 13.07
C LEU A 70 13.35 0.25 12.23
N GLY A 71 13.88 -0.33 11.14
CA GLY A 71 13.17 -1.31 10.32
C GLY A 71 12.83 -2.57 11.12
N TYR A 72 13.74 -3.09 11.95
CA TYR A 72 13.42 -4.21 12.84
C TYR A 72 12.36 -3.85 13.88
N PHE A 73 12.42 -2.65 14.46
CA PHE A 73 11.39 -2.17 15.37
C PHE A 73 10.02 -2.07 14.67
N GLN A 74 9.97 -1.59 13.44
CA GLN A 74 8.76 -1.48 12.63
C GLN A 74 8.07 -2.83 12.44
N VAL A 75 8.84 -3.90 12.17
CA VAL A 75 8.31 -5.23 11.84
C VAL A 75 8.42 -6.27 12.97
N CYS A 76 8.88 -5.88 14.15
CA CYS A 76 9.06 -6.82 15.28
C CYS A 76 7.72 -7.41 15.77
N TRP A 77 6.62 -6.72 15.53
CA TRP A 77 5.30 -7.16 15.93
C TRP A 77 4.31 -6.90 14.79
N VAL A 78 4.04 -7.90 13.97
CA VAL A 78 3.10 -7.78 12.86
C VAL A 78 1.68 -8.15 13.30
N LEU A 79 0.70 -7.36 12.86
CA LEU A 79 -0.72 -7.69 12.98
C LEU A 79 -1.16 -8.49 11.77
N ASP A 80 -1.95 -9.53 12.03
CA ASP A 80 -2.65 -10.30 11.00
C ASP A 80 -4.16 -10.02 11.16
N ARG A 81 -4.59 -8.86 10.65
CA ARG A 81 -6.00 -8.49 10.69
C ARG A 81 -6.81 -9.35 9.74
N LYS A 82 -7.80 -10.01 10.28
CA LYS A 82 -8.82 -10.70 9.48
C LYS A 82 -9.95 -9.73 9.09
N PRO A 83 -10.64 -9.98 7.99
CA PRO A 83 -11.85 -9.23 7.66
C PRO A 83 -12.83 -9.18 8.84
N ALA A 84 -13.33 -7.99 9.15
CA ALA A 84 -14.37 -7.82 10.17
C ALA A 84 -15.76 -8.05 9.55
N PRO A 85 -16.72 -8.64 10.30
CA PRO A 85 -18.07 -8.87 9.79
C PRO A 85 -18.79 -7.56 9.54
N LEU A 86 -19.60 -7.53 8.49
CA LEU A 86 -20.56 -6.47 8.20
C LEU A 86 -21.87 -6.72 8.95
N PRO A 87 -22.70 -5.67 9.18
CA PRO A 87 -24.07 -5.83 9.66
C PRO A 87 -24.86 -6.80 8.77
N ALA A 88 -25.68 -7.65 9.38
CA ALA A 88 -26.49 -8.63 8.64
C ALA A 88 -27.50 -7.96 7.69
N ASP A 89 -28.03 -6.81 8.09
CA ASP A 89 -28.96 -6.04 7.27
C ASP A 89 -28.19 -5.20 6.22
N ARG A 90 -28.24 -5.65 4.97
CA ARG A 90 -27.64 -4.97 3.83
C ARG A 90 -28.22 -3.57 3.57
N SER A 91 -29.44 -3.29 4.05
CA SER A 91 -30.04 -1.96 3.89
C SER A 91 -29.30 -0.88 4.68
N THR A 92 -28.54 -1.26 5.71
CA THR A 92 -27.72 -0.34 6.53
C THR A 92 -26.34 -0.09 5.97
N TRP A 93 -25.94 -0.82 4.91
CA TRP A 93 -24.60 -0.67 4.34
C TRP A 93 -24.46 0.71 3.68
N PRO A 94 -23.25 1.31 3.76
CA PRO A 94 -23.03 2.65 3.24
C PRO A 94 -22.94 2.69 1.70
N HIS A 95 -23.04 3.90 1.14
CA HIS A 95 -22.76 4.18 -0.27
C HIS A 95 -21.24 4.21 -0.53
N VAL A 96 -20.80 3.53 -1.59
CA VAL A 96 -19.40 3.42 -1.99
C VAL A 96 -19.24 3.90 -3.42
N ASP A 97 -18.34 4.85 -3.62
CA ASP A 97 -17.89 5.30 -4.94
C ASP A 97 -16.59 4.56 -5.30
N ILE A 98 -16.57 3.89 -6.43
CA ILE A 98 -15.40 3.23 -6.99
C ILE A 98 -14.79 4.15 -8.03
N PHE A 99 -13.54 4.57 -7.83
CA PHE A 99 -12.79 5.42 -8.72
C PHE A 99 -11.72 4.63 -9.49
N ILE A 100 -11.77 4.68 -10.80
CA ILE A 100 -10.82 4.04 -11.70
C ILE A 100 -10.15 5.13 -12.53
N PRO A 101 -9.03 5.72 -12.06
CA PRO A 101 -8.32 6.74 -12.80
C PRO A 101 -7.57 6.15 -14.00
N THR A 102 -7.63 6.86 -15.13
CA THR A 102 -6.93 6.51 -16.38
C THR A 102 -6.48 7.77 -17.13
N TYR A 103 -5.43 7.64 -17.94
CA TYR A 103 -4.90 8.73 -18.76
C TYR A 103 -4.66 8.30 -20.21
N ASN A 104 -3.77 7.34 -20.46
CA ASN A 104 -3.37 6.92 -21.82
C ASN A 104 -3.49 5.40 -22.05
N GLU A 105 -3.96 4.64 -21.07
CA GLU A 105 -4.15 3.20 -21.20
C GLU A 105 -5.24 2.88 -22.25
N SER A 106 -5.12 1.71 -22.86
CA SER A 106 -6.10 1.26 -23.84
C SER A 106 -7.40 0.81 -23.18
N LEU A 107 -8.50 0.86 -23.91
CA LEU A 107 -9.80 0.40 -23.41
C LEU A 107 -9.79 -1.08 -23.00
N ASP A 108 -8.97 -1.90 -23.67
CA ASP A 108 -8.89 -3.35 -23.39
C ASP A 108 -8.21 -3.64 -22.03
N VAL A 109 -7.33 -2.75 -21.55
CA VAL A 109 -6.74 -2.82 -20.21
C VAL A 109 -7.79 -2.47 -19.16
N ILE A 110 -8.65 -1.48 -19.42
CA ILE A 110 -9.60 -0.92 -18.46
C ILE A 110 -10.85 -1.79 -18.30
N LYS A 111 -11.33 -2.41 -19.37
CA LYS A 111 -12.56 -3.22 -19.38
C LYS A 111 -12.62 -4.26 -18.26
N PRO A 112 -11.59 -5.10 -18.03
CA PRO A 112 -11.62 -6.09 -16.95
C PRO A 112 -11.85 -5.46 -15.58
N THR A 113 -11.18 -4.36 -15.27
CA THR A 113 -11.30 -3.64 -14.01
C THR A 113 -12.70 -3.05 -13.82
N VAL A 114 -13.27 -2.42 -14.86
CA VAL A 114 -14.63 -1.88 -14.81
C VAL A 114 -15.66 -3.00 -14.61
N PHE A 115 -15.56 -4.10 -15.35
CA PHE A 115 -16.47 -5.24 -15.19
C PHE A 115 -16.37 -5.88 -13.80
N ALA A 116 -15.15 -6.03 -13.26
CA ALA A 116 -14.93 -6.54 -11.92
C ALA A 116 -15.52 -5.60 -10.86
N ALA A 117 -15.32 -4.29 -10.98
CA ALA A 117 -15.89 -3.30 -10.08
C ALA A 117 -17.43 -3.29 -10.09
N LEU A 118 -18.05 -3.43 -11.26
CA LEU A 118 -19.50 -3.54 -11.39
C LEU A 118 -20.07 -4.85 -10.79
N ASN A 119 -19.25 -5.89 -10.72
CA ASN A 119 -19.60 -7.20 -10.15
C ASN A 119 -19.25 -7.38 -8.67
N LEU A 120 -18.81 -6.33 -7.98
CA LEU A 120 -18.61 -6.38 -6.54
C LEU A 120 -19.93 -6.78 -5.82
N ASP A 121 -19.82 -7.66 -4.81
CA ASP A 121 -20.96 -8.07 -3.97
C ASP A 121 -21.32 -6.95 -2.98
N TRP A 122 -22.05 -5.98 -3.50
CA TRP A 122 -22.58 -4.82 -2.78
C TRP A 122 -23.95 -4.45 -3.31
N PRO A 123 -24.89 -3.88 -2.50
CA PRO A 123 -26.16 -3.42 -2.99
C PRO A 123 -26.01 -2.47 -4.18
N LYS A 124 -26.65 -2.77 -5.30
CA LYS A 124 -26.42 -2.05 -6.57
C LYS A 124 -26.77 -0.58 -6.50
N GLU A 125 -27.79 -0.24 -5.71
CA GLU A 125 -28.21 1.15 -5.46
C GLU A 125 -27.22 1.95 -4.60
N LYS A 126 -26.23 1.27 -3.99
CA LYS A 126 -25.21 1.85 -3.12
C LYS A 126 -23.79 1.71 -3.67
N LEU A 127 -23.65 1.10 -4.83
CA LEU A 127 -22.37 0.92 -5.53
C LEU A 127 -22.34 1.80 -6.77
N HIS A 128 -21.45 2.77 -6.80
CA HIS A 128 -21.31 3.70 -7.91
C HIS A 128 -19.91 3.58 -8.50
N VAL A 129 -19.79 3.13 -9.74
CA VAL A 129 -18.50 2.94 -10.43
C VAL A 129 -18.27 4.11 -11.39
N TYR A 130 -17.10 4.75 -11.28
CA TYR A 130 -16.71 5.90 -12.09
C TYR A 130 -15.34 5.67 -12.74
N LEU A 131 -15.30 5.83 -14.05
CA LEU A 131 -14.03 5.96 -14.78
C LEU A 131 -13.63 7.43 -14.80
N LEU A 132 -12.43 7.73 -14.30
CA LEU A 132 -11.88 9.09 -14.22
C LEU A 132 -10.88 9.27 -15.37
N ASP A 133 -11.34 9.78 -16.51
CA ASP A 133 -10.55 9.81 -17.74
C ASP A 133 -9.89 11.18 -17.99
N ASP A 134 -8.62 11.29 -17.65
CA ASP A 134 -7.79 12.45 -17.97
C ASP A 134 -7.45 12.53 -19.48
N GLY A 135 -7.61 11.45 -20.24
CA GLY A 135 -7.49 11.45 -21.70
C GLY A 135 -8.67 12.06 -22.44
N SER A 136 -9.81 12.26 -21.78
CA SER A 136 -11.04 12.83 -22.35
C SER A 136 -11.51 12.13 -23.62
N ARG A 137 -11.50 10.80 -23.64
CA ARG A 137 -11.67 9.95 -24.82
C ARG A 137 -13.14 9.56 -25.04
N PRO A 138 -13.79 9.96 -26.17
CA PRO A 138 -15.20 9.68 -26.44
C PRO A 138 -15.56 8.18 -26.37
N ALA A 139 -14.71 7.30 -26.93
CA ALA A 139 -14.96 5.84 -26.90
C ALA A 139 -15.08 5.28 -25.46
N PHE A 140 -14.39 5.87 -24.49
CA PHE A 140 -14.47 5.48 -23.08
C PHE A 140 -15.77 5.96 -22.44
N ALA A 141 -16.22 7.16 -22.79
CA ALA A 141 -17.53 7.66 -22.37
C ALA A 141 -18.68 6.81 -22.93
N ASP A 142 -18.58 6.38 -24.19
CA ASP A 142 -19.57 5.51 -24.82
C ASP A 142 -19.59 4.13 -24.15
N PHE A 143 -18.43 3.53 -23.91
CA PHE A 143 -18.32 2.27 -23.18
C PHE A 143 -18.93 2.36 -21.76
N MET A 144 -18.60 3.40 -20.99
CA MET A 144 -19.14 3.56 -19.63
C MET A 144 -20.66 3.74 -19.63
N ARG A 145 -21.20 4.40 -20.66
CA ARG A 145 -22.67 4.53 -20.85
C ARG A 145 -23.31 3.18 -21.16
N GLU A 146 -22.66 2.38 -22.03
CA GLU A 146 -23.14 1.05 -22.41
C GLU A 146 -23.22 0.10 -21.20
N VAL A 147 -22.21 0.13 -20.33
CA VAL A 147 -22.18 -0.72 -19.11
C VAL A 147 -22.96 -0.14 -17.93
N GLY A 148 -23.56 1.05 -18.09
CA GLY A 148 -24.36 1.69 -17.02
C GLY A 148 -23.55 2.27 -15.87
N ALA A 149 -22.31 2.70 -16.13
CA ALA A 149 -21.40 3.28 -15.13
C ALA A 149 -21.09 4.77 -15.42
N GLY A 150 -20.55 5.45 -14.41
CA GLY A 150 -20.22 6.87 -14.50
C GLY A 150 -18.94 7.14 -15.27
N TYR A 151 -18.93 8.25 -15.99
CA TYR A 151 -17.73 8.76 -16.67
C TYR A 151 -17.47 10.19 -16.24
N ILE A 152 -16.29 10.44 -15.69
CA ILE A 152 -15.88 11.76 -15.21
C ILE A 152 -14.64 12.19 -15.99
N LYS A 153 -14.66 13.40 -16.51
CA LYS A 153 -13.55 14.08 -17.13
C LYS A 153 -13.39 15.48 -16.53
N ARG A 154 -12.19 16.00 -16.53
CA ARG A 154 -11.89 17.35 -16.08
C ARG A 154 -11.24 18.19 -17.20
N LYS A 155 -11.30 19.51 -17.05
CA LYS A 155 -10.71 20.45 -18.04
C LYS A 155 -9.22 20.66 -17.79
N GLU A 156 -8.82 20.70 -16.52
CA GLU A 156 -7.44 20.92 -16.10
C GLU A 156 -6.84 19.63 -15.58
N HIS A 157 -5.65 19.28 -16.06
CA HIS A 157 -4.98 18.00 -15.71
C HIS A 157 -3.89 18.18 -14.65
N ASN A 158 -4.04 19.19 -13.75
CA ASN A 158 -3.10 19.44 -12.68
C ASN A 158 -3.05 18.27 -11.71
N HIS A 159 -1.85 17.97 -11.18
CA HIS A 159 -1.58 16.95 -10.16
C HIS A 159 -1.95 15.51 -10.57
N ALA A 160 -1.89 15.19 -11.86
CA ALA A 160 -2.05 13.83 -12.40
C ALA A 160 -3.18 13.02 -11.70
N LYS A 161 -2.90 11.79 -11.25
CA LYS A 161 -3.87 10.88 -10.61
C LYS A 161 -4.53 11.50 -9.35
N ALA A 162 -3.73 12.12 -8.47
CA ALA A 162 -4.25 12.74 -7.25
C ALA A 162 -5.27 13.85 -7.54
N GLY A 163 -4.94 14.72 -8.50
CA GLY A 163 -5.85 15.78 -8.93
C GLY A 163 -7.12 15.26 -9.60
N ASN A 164 -7.03 14.14 -10.34
CA ASN A 164 -8.18 13.49 -10.97
C ASN A 164 -9.13 12.91 -9.91
N ILE A 165 -8.61 12.20 -8.91
CA ILE A 165 -9.38 11.70 -7.78
C ILE A 165 -10.03 12.84 -6.99
N ASN A 166 -9.27 13.90 -6.68
CA ASN A 166 -9.80 15.06 -5.97
C ASN A 166 -10.93 15.76 -6.74
N HIS A 167 -10.82 15.87 -8.06
CA HIS A 167 -11.91 16.36 -8.90
C HIS A 167 -13.14 15.47 -8.81
N ALA A 168 -12.99 14.14 -8.91
CA ALA A 168 -14.09 13.20 -8.80
C ALA A 168 -14.81 13.32 -7.43
N MET A 169 -14.08 13.55 -6.35
CA MET A 169 -14.67 13.79 -5.03
C MET A 169 -15.60 15.00 -4.99
N THR A 170 -15.39 16.03 -5.82
CA THR A 170 -16.26 17.23 -5.85
C THR A 170 -17.59 17.00 -6.58
N VAL A 171 -17.70 15.96 -7.38
CA VAL A 171 -18.89 15.67 -8.22
C VAL A 171 -19.60 14.37 -7.84
N THR A 172 -19.11 13.67 -6.81
CA THR A 172 -19.68 12.43 -6.28
C THR A 172 -19.91 12.55 -4.78
N ASN A 173 -20.67 11.66 -4.15
CA ASN A 173 -21.10 11.81 -2.76
C ASN A 173 -21.20 10.50 -1.95
N GLY A 174 -20.62 9.40 -2.40
CA GLY A 174 -20.52 8.16 -1.62
C GLY A 174 -19.80 8.38 -0.30
N GLU A 175 -20.25 7.77 0.77
CA GLU A 175 -19.65 7.88 2.10
C GLU A 175 -18.22 7.33 2.16
N PHE A 176 -17.96 6.33 1.32
CA PHE A 176 -16.64 5.72 1.16
C PHE A 176 -16.19 5.79 -0.29
N ILE A 177 -14.89 5.86 -0.48
CA ILE A 177 -14.23 5.91 -1.77
C ILE A 177 -13.29 4.71 -1.85
N THR A 178 -13.42 3.93 -2.92
CA THR A 178 -12.47 2.88 -3.26
C THR A 178 -11.72 3.28 -4.51
N ILE A 179 -10.41 3.07 -4.54
CA ILE A 179 -9.56 3.41 -5.67
C ILE A 179 -8.96 2.13 -6.21
N PHE A 180 -9.17 1.88 -7.51
CA PHE A 180 -8.48 0.84 -8.26
C PHE A 180 -7.73 1.47 -9.42
N ASP A 181 -6.47 1.10 -9.61
CA ASP A 181 -5.78 1.39 -10.86
C ASP A 181 -6.47 0.68 -12.01
N CYS A 182 -6.39 1.23 -13.19
CA CYS A 182 -7.16 0.78 -14.34
C CYS A 182 -6.81 -0.65 -14.83
N ASP A 183 -5.73 -1.22 -14.32
CA ASP A 183 -5.23 -2.58 -14.55
C ASP A 183 -5.36 -3.49 -13.30
N HIS A 184 -5.96 -3.00 -12.20
CA HIS A 184 -6.23 -3.77 -11.00
C HIS A 184 -7.65 -4.36 -11.03
N VAL A 185 -7.76 -5.67 -11.01
CA VAL A 185 -9.03 -6.39 -11.11
C VAL A 185 -9.47 -6.88 -9.73
N PRO A 186 -10.44 -6.22 -9.05
CA PRO A 186 -10.88 -6.64 -7.73
C PRO A 186 -11.66 -7.95 -7.77
N SER A 187 -11.50 -8.77 -6.72
CA SER A 187 -12.37 -9.92 -6.50
C SER A 187 -13.78 -9.45 -6.07
N CYS A 188 -14.81 -10.24 -6.38
CA CYS A 188 -16.20 -9.85 -6.09
C CYS A 188 -16.48 -9.59 -4.60
N ASP A 189 -15.69 -10.16 -3.71
CA ASP A 189 -15.80 -10.03 -2.25
C ASP A 189 -14.91 -8.93 -1.64
N PHE A 190 -14.28 -8.08 -2.47
CA PHE A 190 -13.38 -7.01 -2.00
C PHE A 190 -14.02 -6.13 -0.92
N LEU A 191 -15.22 -5.60 -1.18
CA LEU A 191 -15.92 -4.75 -0.21
C LEU A 191 -16.38 -5.53 1.02
N LEU A 192 -16.77 -6.80 0.88
CA LEU A 192 -17.14 -7.64 2.02
C LEU A 192 -15.97 -7.84 3.00
N LYS A 193 -14.76 -7.90 2.47
CA LYS A 193 -13.53 -8.10 3.29
C LYS A 193 -12.99 -6.81 3.89
N THR A 194 -13.19 -5.67 3.25
CA THR A 194 -12.57 -4.39 3.65
C THR A 194 -13.49 -3.50 4.49
N MET A 195 -14.77 -3.43 4.14
CA MET A 195 -15.71 -2.47 4.73
C MET A 195 -16.06 -2.72 6.20
N GLY A 196 -15.96 -3.98 6.66
CA GLY A 196 -16.34 -4.32 8.04
C GLY A 196 -15.61 -3.49 9.10
N TRP A 197 -14.29 -3.29 8.95
CA TRP A 197 -13.50 -2.45 9.86
C TRP A 197 -13.90 -0.97 9.82
N LEU A 198 -14.20 -0.44 8.63
CA LEU A 198 -14.62 0.95 8.46
C LEU A 198 -15.99 1.20 9.08
N VAL A 199 -16.92 0.26 8.93
CA VAL A 199 -18.27 0.36 9.52
C VAL A 199 -18.22 0.21 11.04
N ALA A 200 -17.44 -0.75 11.56
CA ALA A 200 -17.33 -1.03 12.99
C ALA A 200 -16.58 0.05 13.77
N ASN A 201 -15.62 0.74 13.14
CA ASN A 201 -14.81 1.74 13.82
C ASN A 201 -14.81 3.08 13.07
N PRO A 202 -15.53 4.10 13.58
CA PRO A 202 -15.62 5.40 12.93
C PRO A 202 -14.30 6.18 12.89
N LYS A 203 -13.26 5.78 13.64
CA LYS A 203 -11.94 6.39 13.62
C LYS A 203 -11.04 5.85 12.50
N ILE A 204 -11.39 4.74 11.87
CA ILE A 204 -10.64 4.23 10.72
C ILE A 204 -11.01 5.04 9.48
N ALA A 205 -10.01 5.67 8.89
CA ALA A 205 -10.12 6.43 7.65
C ALA A 205 -9.76 5.61 6.41
N LEU A 206 -8.87 4.63 6.56
CA LEU A 206 -8.25 3.89 5.47
C LEU A 206 -8.19 2.40 5.82
N VAL A 207 -8.60 1.55 4.89
CA VAL A 207 -8.30 0.13 4.86
C VAL A 207 -7.55 -0.17 3.56
N GLN A 208 -6.34 -0.67 3.68
CA GLN A 208 -5.48 -1.08 2.56
C GLN A 208 -5.41 -2.60 2.47
N THR A 209 -5.40 -3.14 1.26
CA THR A 209 -5.13 -4.56 0.98
C THR A 209 -3.84 -4.71 0.17
N PRO A 210 -3.21 -5.89 0.16
CA PRO A 210 -2.03 -6.14 -0.68
C PRO A 210 -2.39 -6.08 -2.16
N HIS A 211 -1.47 -5.61 -2.98
CA HIS A 211 -1.53 -5.79 -4.42
C HIS A 211 -1.04 -7.19 -4.77
N HIS A 212 -1.80 -7.92 -5.58
CA HIS A 212 -1.45 -9.25 -6.03
C HIS A 212 -1.27 -9.29 -7.54
N PHE A 213 -0.05 -9.63 -7.98
CA PHE A 213 0.24 -9.76 -9.41
C PHE A 213 -0.15 -11.17 -9.89
N TYR A 214 -1.14 -11.25 -10.77
CA TYR A 214 -1.57 -12.52 -11.36
C TYR A 214 -0.72 -12.94 -12.58
N SER A 215 0.01 -12.00 -13.18
CA SER A 215 0.97 -12.29 -14.24
C SER A 215 2.40 -12.25 -13.71
N PRO A 216 3.22 -13.29 -13.96
CA PRO A 216 4.62 -13.28 -13.55
C PRO A 216 5.37 -12.16 -14.26
N ASP A 217 6.32 -11.55 -13.57
CA ASP A 217 7.17 -10.55 -14.18
C ASP A 217 8.12 -11.17 -15.24
N PRO A 218 8.69 -10.36 -16.15
CA PRO A 218 9.60 -10.88 -17.18
C PRO A 218 10.82 -11.61 -16.62
N PHE A 219 11.33 -11.22 -15.45
CA PHE A 219 12.49 -11.86 -14.82
C PHE A 219 12.13 -13.25 -14.31
N GLU A 220 11.04 -13.38 -13.54
CA GLU A 220 10.51 -14.66 -13.06
C GLU A 220 10.24 -15.62 -14.24
N LYS A 221 9.57 -15.13 -15.28
CA LYS A 221 9.23 -15.90 -16.47
C LYS A 221 10.47 -16.38 -17.23
N ASN A 222 11.46 -15.51 -17.44
CA ASN A 222 12.66 -15.84 -18.20
C ASN A 222 13.59 -16.80 -17.43
N MET A 223 13.55 -16.76 -16.08
CA MET A 223 14.35 -17.61 -15.20
C MET A 223 13.61 -18.88 -14.76
N HIS A 224 12.35 -19.06 -15.13
CA HIS A 224 11.47 -20.15 -14.69
C HIS A 224 11.37 -20.27 -13.16
N LEU A 225 11.28 -19.12 -12.47
CA LEU A 225 11.27 -19.02 -11.01
C LEU A 225 9.88 -18.72 -10.42
N GLU A 226 8.82 -18.75 -11.21
CA GLU A 226 7.45 -18.32 -10.85
C GLU A 226 6.87 -19.02 -9.59
N ARG A 227 7.50 -20.13 -9.14
CA ARG A 227 7.09 -20.86 -7.94
C ARG A 227 8.18 -20.94 -6.87
N ALA A 228 9.37 -20.44 -7.17
CA ALA A 228 10.54 -20.59 -6.30
C ALA A 228 10.87 -19.30 -5.55
N MET A 229 10.42 -18.15 -6.02
CA MET A 229 10.66 -16.84 -5.40
C MET A 229 9.37 -16.20 -4.92
N PRO A 230 9.41 -15.45 -3.81
CA PRO A 230 8.30 -14.60 -3.40
C PRO A 230 8.01 -13.53 -4.48
N ILE A 231 6.76 -13.12 -4.59
CA ILE A 231 6.32 -12.01 -5.44
C ILE A 231 7.14 -10.75 -5.07
N GLU A 232 7.50 -9.92 -6.06
CA GLU A 232 8.36 -8.74 -5.89
C GLU A 232 7.95 -7.85 -4.70
N ASN A 233 6.67 -7.63 -4.49
CA ASN A 233 6.14 -6.79 -3.40
C ASN A 233 5.84 -7.56 -2.10
N ALA A 234 6.17 -8.85 -1.99
CA ALA A 234 5.87 -9.65 -0.80
C ALA A 234 6.53 -9.05 0.47
N LEU A 235 7.78 -8.58 0.38
CA LEU A 235 8.45 -7.94 1.51
C LEU A 235 7.67 -6.71 2.02
N PHE A 236 7.15 -5.91 1.10
CA PHE A 236 6.42 -4.69 1.46
C PHE A 236 5.05 -5.02 2.07
N HIS A 237 4.26 -5.87 1.42
CA HIS A 237 2.90 -6.17 1.88
C HIS A 237 2.89 -7.15 3.07
N ASP A 238 3.68 -8.23 3.02
CA ASP A 238 3.63 -9.29 4.03
C ASP A 238 4.33 -8.92 5.35
N PHE A 239 5.29 -7.98 5.31
CA PHE A 239 6.06 -7.59 6.49
C PHE A 239 5.90 -6.11 6.84
N ILE A 240 6.21 -5.19 5.91
CA ILE A 240 6.26 -3.75 6.23
C ILE A 240 4.86 -3.22 6.53
N GLN A 241 3.87 -3.47 5.69
CA GLN A 241 2.51 -2.98 5.90
C GLN A 241 1.83 -3.61 7.13
N LYS A 242 2.05 -4.90 7.39
CA LYS A 242 1.58 -5.55 8.62
C LYS A 242 2.26 -4.99 9.88
N GLY A 243 3.55 -4.68 9.77
CA GLY A 243 4.29 -3.99 10.83
C GLY A 243 3.74 -2.58 11.06
N ASN A 244 3.53 -1.82 10.00
CA ASN A 244 2.92 -0.49 10.06
C ASN A 244 1.54 -0.50 10.71
N ASP A 245 0.73 -1.52 10.45
CA ASP A 245 -0.61 -1.65 11.03
C ASP A 245 -0.59 -1.74 12.56
N THR A 246 0.43 -2.39 13.13
CA THR A 246 0.64 -2.44 14.58
C THR A 246 0.80 -1.05 15.20
N TRP A 247 1.46 -0.16 14.49
CA TRP A 247 1.76 1.20 14.93
C TRP A 247 0.75 2.23 14.44
N ASN A 248 -0.39 1.79 13.89
CA ASN A 248 -1.38 2.66 13.24
C ASN A 248 -0.76 3.53 12.13
N ALA A 249 0.16 2.97 11.39
CA ALA A 249 0.94 3.63 10.33
C ALA A 249 0.80 2.93 8.97
N THR A 250 -0.25 2.12 8.80
CA THR A 250 -0.61 1.57 7.48
C THR A 250 -0.78 2.72 6.51
N MET A 251 -0.09 2.64 5.37
CA MET A 251 -0.19 3.67 4.36
C MET A 251 -1.01 3.22 3.15
N PHE A 252 -1.64 4.18 2.50
CA PHE A 252 -2.24 4.03 1.20
C PHE A 252 -1.14 3.74 0.16
N CYS A 253 -1.37 2.80 -0.75
CA CYS A 253 -0.42 2.35 -1.76
C CYS A 253 -0.90 2.68 -3.18
N GLY A 254 -1.65 3.74 -3.33
CA GLY A 254 -2.13 4.21 -4.63
C GLY A 254 -3.39 3.50 -5.14
N SER A 255 -3.60 2.23 -4.80
CA SER A 255 -4.70 1.39 -5.29
C SER A 255 -5.16 0.39 -4.25
N SER A 256 -6.23 -0.36 -4.53
CA SER A 256 -6.75 -1.46 -3.69
C SER A 256 -7.02 -1.06 -2.24
N ALA A 257 -7.59 0.13 -2.06
CA ALA A 257 -7.87 0.72 -0.77
C ALA A 257 -9.29 1.27 -0.69
N VAL A 258 -9.87 1.21 0.52
CA VAL A 258 -11.13 1.88 0.83
C VAL A 258 -10.88 2.99 1.82
N MET A 259 -11.38 4.18 1.53
CA MET A 259 -11.20 5.36 2.35
C MET A 259 -12.53 5.99 2.74
N ARG A 260 -12.57 6.53 3.95
CA ARG A 260 -13.71 7.33 4.43
C ARG A 260 -13.63 8.72 3.79
N ARG A 261 -14.67 9.11 3.02
CA ARG A 261 -14.74 10.42 2.35
C ARG A 261 -14.53 11.58 3.32
N LYS A 262 -15.23 11.58 4.45
CA LYS A 262 -15.10 12.62 5.48
C LYS A 262 -13.65 12.83 5.92
N ALA A 263 -12.90 11.75 6.11
CA ALA A 263 -11.50 11.83 6.53
C ALA A 263 -10.62 12.46 5.43
N LEU A 264 -10.85 12.11 4.16
CA LEU A 264 -10.15 12.73 3.03
C LEU A 264 -10.49 14.23 2.93
N GLU A 265 -11.76 14.60 3.06
CA GLU A 265 -12.19 16.01 3.02
C GLU A 265 -11.52 16.85 4.13
N GLU A 266 -11.41 16.32 5.34
CA GLU A 266 -10.75 16.99 6.48
C GLU A 266 -9.24 17.28 6.24
N VAL A 267 -8.59 16.53 5.36
CA VAL A 267 -7.17 16.73 5.01
C VAL A 267 -6.97 17.41 3.65
N GLY A 268 -8.06 17.78 2.95
CA GLY A 268 -8.03 18.45 1.67
C GLY A 268 -7.90 17.51 0.47
N GLY A 269 -8.34 16.25 0.62
CA GLY A 269 -8.30 15.21 -0.43
C GLY A 269 -6.99 14.43 -0.45
N ILE A 270 -6.73 13.75 -1.57
CA ILE A 270 -5.45 13.12 -1.85
C ILE A 270 -4.37 14.20 -1.96
N ALA A 271 -3.23 13.99 -1.31
CA ALA A 271 -2.12 14.95 -1.30
C ALA A 271 -1.61 15.22 -2.73
N VAL A 272 -1.30 16.48 -3.01
CA VAL A 272 -0.81 16.91 -4.32
C VAL A 272 0.57 17.57 -4.24
N GLU A 273 1.11 17.68 -3.05
CA GLU A 273 2.35 18.40 -2.75
C GLU A 273 3.61 17.56 -2.97
N THR A 274 3.47 16.23 -3.08
CA THR A 274 4.60 15.28 -3.22
C THR A 274 4.34 14.27 -4.32
N VAL A 275 5.41 13.68 -4.85
CA VAL A 275 5.34 12.59 -5.85
C VAL A 275 4.76 11.31 -5.25
N THR A 276 4.94 11.08 -3.94
CA THR A 276 4.36 9.96 -3.18
C THR A 276 3.08 10.42 -2.49
N GLU A 277 2.08 10.76 -3.30
CA GLU A 277 0.79 11.33 -2.84
C GLU A 277 0.03 10.40 -1.90
N ASP A 278 0.19 9.10 -2.09
CA ASP A 278 -0.42 8.02 -1.32
C ASP A 278 0.11 7.97 0.12
N ALA A 279 1.42 7.84 0.29
CA ALA A 279 2.06 7.86 1.61
C ALA A 279 1.83 9.21 2.32
N HIS A 280 1.91 10.34 1.58
CA HIS A 280 1.67 11.66 2.13
C HIS A 280 0.22 11.85 2.59
N THR A 281 -0.76 11.34 1.84
CA THR A 281 -2.17 11.34 2.24
C THR A 281 -2.36 10.59 3.56
N SER A 282 -1.76 9.41 3.69
CA SER A 282 -1.80 8.64 4.93
C SER A 282 -1.20 9.39 6.12
N LEU A 283 -0.08 10.05 5.90
CA LEU A 283 0.55 10.89 6.93
C LEU A 283 -0.35 12.05 7.36
N LYS A 284 -1.02 12.73 6.40
CA LYS A 284 -1.98 13.81 6.70
C LYS A 284 -3.16 13.30 7.53
N LEU A 285 -3.70 12.12 7.19
CA LEU A 285 -4.77 11.46 7.95
C LEU A 285 -4.33 11.14 9.39
N ASN A 286 -3.17 10.51 9.55
CA ASN A 286 -2.63 10.15 10.86
C ASN A 286 -2.38 11.40 11.73
N ARG A 287 -1.87 12.48 11.15
CA ARG A 287 -1.67 13.77 11.88
C ARG A 287 -2.98 14.41 12.35
N ARG A 288 -4.10 14.08 11.74
CA ARG A 288 -5.45 14.50 12.17
C ARG A 288 -6.07 13.55 13.19
N GLY A 289 -5.37 12.48 13.56
CA GLY A 289 -5.83 11.50 14.56
C GLY A 289 -6.71 10.39 13.98
N TRP A 290 -6.78 10.26 12.64
CA TRP A 290 -7.40 9.14 11.98
C TRP A 290 -6.53 7.89 12.10
N SER A 291 -7.19 6.73 12.10
CA SER A 291 -6.53 5.43 12.11
C SER A 291 -6.59 4.79 10.73
N SER A 292 -5.64 3.89 10.49
CA SER A 292 -5.59 3.05 9.29
C SER A 292 -5.55 1.57 9.67
N ALA A 293 -5.86 0.70 8.73
CA ALA A 293 -5.80 -0.75 8.91
C ALA A 293 -5.30 -1.43 7.64
N PHE A 294 -4.54 -2.51 7.82
CA PHE A 294 -4.08 -3.38 6.73
C PHE A 294 -4.75 -4.75 6.86
N ILE A 295 -5.39 -5.22 5.79
CA ILE A 295 -6.00 -6.54 5.74
C ILE A 295 -5.20 -7.38 4.75
N ASP A 296 -4.46 -8.35 5.27
CA ASP A 296 -3.64 -9.27 4.46
C ASP A 296 -4.51 -10.34 3.80
N THR A 297 -5.25 -9.89 2.80
CA THR A 297 -6.04 -10.77 1.94
C THR A 297 -5.93 -10.24 0.50
N PRO A 298 -5.36 -11.00 -0.43
CA PRO A 298 -5.27 -10.60 -1.82
C PRO A 298 -6.67 -10.58 -2.42
N VAL A 299 -7.17 -9.40 -2.74
CA VAL A 299 -8.52 -9.16 -3.27
C VAL A 299 -8.55 -8.18 -4.45
N ALA A 300 -7.37 -7.68 -4.85
CA ALA A 300 -7.19 -6.86 -6.06
C ALA A 300 -5.70 -6.79 -6.48
#